data_2c7d811f56767080a52446d71a285c5e
#
_entry.id   2c7d811f56767080a52446d71a285c5e
#
_cell.length_a   1.000
_cell.length_b   1.000
_cell.length_c   1.000
_cell.angle_alpha   90.00
_cell.angle_beta   90.00
_cell.angle_gamma   90.00
#
_symmetry.space_group_name_H-M   'P 1'
#
loop_
_entity.id
_entity.type
_entity.pdbx_description
1 polymer ?
#
loop_
_entity_poly.entity_id
_entity_poly.type
_entity_poly.pdbx_seq_one_letter_code
_entity_poly.pdbx_strand_id
1 'polypeptide(L)'
;IGAGLAVGEPNGSMIVDIGGGTTEVAVTSLGGIVTARSIRIAGDEMDENIVAYARRQYNLLLGERTAEDIKMAVGSAHSGEWDSQRITFRGRDLLTGLPRAVEVAAPQVREALEPSIIEIVNAVRDTIEETPPELVADIMDQGIVLAGGGALLLGMDVRLAAETKMPV
;
A
#
# COMPACT_ATOMS: atom_id res chain seq x y z
N ILE A 1 -5.04 11.95 -15.90
CA ILE A 1 -4.57 13.32 -16.18
C ILE A 1 -3.59 13.75 -15.08
N GLY A 2 -3.92 13.56 -13.80
CA GLY A 2 -3.06 13.96 -12.69
C GLY A 2 -1.74 13.17 -12.55
N ALA A 3 -1.68 11.96 -13.07
CA ALA A 3 -0.50 11.10 -13.03
C ALA A 3 0.44 11.25 -14.25
N GLY A 4 0.16 12.18 -15.17
CA GLY A 4 1.00 12.45 -16.34
C GLY A 4 1.01 11.36 -17.41
N LEU A 5 0.03 10.45 -17.38
CA LEU A 5 -0.07 9.38 -18.38
C LEU A 5 -0.50 9.93 -19.76
N ALA A 6 0.08 9.39 -20.82
CA ALA A 6 -0.27 9.68 -22.21
C ALA A 6 -1.59 8.98 -22.60
N VAL A 7 -2.71 9.46 -22.05
CA VAL A 7 -4.02 8.81 -22.19
C VAL A 7 -4.58 8.79 -23.61
N GLY A 8 -4.04 9.57 -24.54
CA GLY A 8 -4.50 9.64 -25.94
C GLY A 8 -3.83 8.63 -26.88
N GLU A 9 -2.84 7.88 -26.41
CA GLU A 9 -2.13 6.90 -27.24
C GLU A 9 -2.84 5.54 -27.28
N PRO A 10 -2.64 4.74 -28.33
CA PRO A 10 -3.22 3.40 -28.43
C PRO A 10 -2.61 2.38 -27.47
N ASN A 11 -1.51 2.75 -26.83
CA ASN A 11 -0.78 1.88 -25.91
C ASN A 11 -1.51 1.76 -24.56
N GLY A 12 -1.49 0.58 -23.99
CA GLY A 12 -2.02 0.33 -22.65
C GLY A 12 -1.17 0.96 -21.57
N SER A 13 -1.81 1.65 -20.62
CA SER A 13 -1.17 2.20 -19.42
C SER A 13 -1.93 1.75 -18.18
N MET A 14 -1.19 1.44 -17.11
CA MET A 14 -1.79 1.02 -15.84
C MET A 14 -1.42 1.99 -14.74
N ILE A 15 -2.41 2.40 -13.95
CA ILE A 15 -2.24 3.21 -12.76
C ILE A 15 -2.79 2.50 -11.54
N VAL A 16 -2.08 2.60 -10.43
CA VAL A 16 -2.51 2.17 -9.09
C VAL A 16 -2.49 3.39 -8.19
N ASP A 17 -3.66 3.86 -7.79
CA ASP A 17 -3.83 5.02 -6.92
C ASP A 17 -4.24 4.54 -5.53
N ILE A 18 -3.33 4.67 -4.56
CA ILE A 18 -3.55 4.26 -3.17
C ILE A 18 -3.80 5.53 -2.35
N GLY A 19 -5.08 5.84 -2.14
CA GLY A 19 -5.50 6.99 -1.34
C GLY A 19 -5.59 6.70 0.15
N GLY A 20 -6.38 7.51 0.86
CA GLY A 20 -6.71 7.27 2.27
C GLY A 20 -7.73 6.16 2.44
N GLY A 21 -8.90 6.28 1.80
CA GLY A 21 -10.03 5.36 1.97
C GLY A 21 -10.20 4.32 0.88
N THR A 22 -9.62 4.51 -0.30
CA THR A 22 -9.75 3.61 -1.46
C THR A 22 -8.44 3.42 -2.19
N THR A 23 -8.27 2.23 -2.77
CA THR A 23 -7.26 1.96 -3.79
C THR A 23 -7.97 1.72 -5.11
N GLU A 24 -7.55 2.44 -6.13
CA GLU A 24 -8.09 2.34 -7.48
C GLU A 24 -7.01 1.84 -8.44
N VAL A 25 -7.36 0.81 -9.20
CA VAL A 25 -6.50 0.22 -10.22
C VAL A 25 -7.22 0.37 -11.55
N ALA A 26 -6.57 0.97 -12.53
CA ALA A 26 -7.16 1.15 -13.85
C ALA A 26 -6.14 0.90 -14.97
N VAL A 27 -6.63 0.29 -16.04
CA VAL A 27 -5.94 0.17 -17.32
C VAL A 27 -6.64 1.06 -18.34
N THR A 28 -5.89 1.90 -18.99
CA THR A 28 -6.39 2.85 -20.00
C THR A 28 -5.72 2.62 -21.36
N SER A 29 -6.48 2.87 -22.43
CA SER A 29 -5.97 2.88 -23.81
C SER A 29 -6.87 3.80 -24.65
N LEU A 30 -6.31 4.52 -25.62
CA LEU A 30 -7.06 5.43 -26.52
C LEU A 30 -7.98 6.42 -25.79
N GLY A 31 -7.55 6.94 -24.64
CA GLY A 31 -8.33 7.90 -23.86
C GLY A 31 -9.50 7.33 -23.07
N GLY A 32 -9.68 6.01 -23.04
CA GLY A 32 -10.73 5.32 -22.31
C GLY A 32 -10.22 4.35 -21.26
N ILE A 33 -11.06 4.05 -20.27
CA ILE A 33 -10.80 3.01 -19.29
C ILE A 33 -11.19 1.67 -19.92
N VAL A 34 -10.25 0.72 -19.96
CA VAL A 34 -10.45 -0.63 -20.47
C VAL A 34 -10.93 -1.56 -19.37
N THR A 35 -10.24 -1.53 -18.23
CA THR A 35 -10.65 -2.24 -17.03
C THR A 35 -10.30 -1.39 -15.80
N ALA A 36 -11.09 -1.49 -14.77
CA ALA A 36 -10.86 -0.78 -13.52
C ALA A 36 -11.40 -1.58 -12.34
N ARG A 37 -10.72 -1.44 -11.20
CA ARG A 37 -11.11 -2.04 -9.94
C ARG A 37 -10.91 -1.03 -8.82
N SER A 38 -11.87 -0.95 -7.90
CA SER A 38 -11.78 -0.13 -6.70
C SER A 38 -12.00 -1.02 -5.48
N ILE A 39 -11.14 -0.89 -4.48
CA ILE A 39 -11.27 -1.55 -3.19
C ILE A 39 -11.21 -0.52 -2.06
N ARG A 40 -11.90 -0.81 -0.96
CA ARG A 40 -11.92 0.05 0.23
C ARG A 40 -10.81 -0.31 1.21
N ILE A 41 -9.64 -0.58 0.70
CA ILE A 41 -8.43 -0.90 1.47
C ILE A 41 -7.33 0.02 0.98
N ALA A 42 -6.89 0.91 1.85
CA ALA A 42 -5.91 1.95 1.57
C ALA A 42 -5.25 2.44 2.86
N GLY A 43 -4.84 3.70 2.92
CA GLY A 43 -4.10 4.27 4.04
C GLY A 43 -4.81 4.15 5.40
N ASP A 44 -6.12 4.34 5.45
CA ASP A 44 -6.90 4.29 6.70
C ASP A 44 -6.95 2.86 7.26
N GLU A 45 -7.15 1.85 6.40
CA GLU A 45 -7.11 0.44 6.80
C GLU A 45 -5.72 0.04 7.31
N MET A 46 -4.67 0.59 6.72
CA MET A 46 -3.30 0.39 7.19
C MET A 46 -3.11 0.92 8.61
N ASP A 47 -3.69 2.08 8.94
CA ASP A 47 -3.65 2.64 10.30
C ASP A 47 -4.41 1.74 11.29
N GLU A 48 -5.58 1.25 10.91
CA GLU A 48 -6.35 0.28 11.71
C GLU A 48 -5.59 -1.02 11.94
N ASN A 49 -4.87 -1.50 10.95
CA ASN A 49 -3.99 -2.67 11.07
C ASN A 49 -2.89 -2.46 12.13
N ILE A 50 -2.28 -1.29 12.19
CA ILE A 50 -1.27 -0.96 13.21
C ILE A 50 -1.92 -0.91 14.60
N VAL A 51 -3.08 -0.30 14.73
CA VAL A 51 -3.86 -0.28 15.98
C VAL A 51 -4.18 -1.70 16.47
N ALA A 52 -4.69 -2.54 15.56
CA ALA A 52 -5.02 -3.94 15.87
C ALA A 52 -3.77 -4.76 16.26
N TYR A 53 -2.66 -4.54 15.57
CA TYR A 53 -1.39 -5.20 15.88
C TYR A 53 -0.88 -4.83 17.28
N ALA A 54 -0.89 -3.54 17.62
CA ALA A 54 -0.47 -3.07 18.95
C ALA A 54 -1.33 -3.66 20.07
N ARG A 55 -2.64 -3.76 19.84
CA ARG A 55 -3.56 -4.39 20.79
C ARG A 55 -3.26 -5.87 20.98
N ARG A 56 -3.09 -6.60 19.88
CA ARG A 56 -2.88 -8.06 19.91
C ARG A 56 -1.51 -8.43 20.49
N GLN A 57 -0.45 -7.72 20.10
CA GLN A 57 0.92 -8.07 20.47
C GLN A 57 1.33 -7.51 21.83
N TYR A 58 0.81 -6.33 22.21
CA TYR A 58 1.32 -5.59 23.37
C TYR A 58 0.24 -5.22 24.38
N ASN A 59 -1.02 -5.57 24.16
CA ASN A 59 -2.16 -5.05 24.95
C ASN A 59 -2.12 -3.51 25.07
N LEU A 60 -1.75 -2.85 24.00
CA LEU A 60 -1.56 -1.40 23.92
C LEU A 60 -2.64 -0.77 23.04
N LEU A 61 -3.37 0.20 23.56
CA LEU A 61 -4.31 0.98 22.78
C LEU A 61 -3.60 2.19 22.19
N LEU A 62 -3.48 2.21 20.85
CA LEU A 62 -2.98 3.35 20.08
C LEU A 62 -4.14 4.23 19.60
N GLY A 63 -3.89 5.54 19.51
CA GLY A 63 -4.76 6.45 18.76
C GLY A 63 -4.53 6.33 17.26
N GLU A 64 -5.53 6.64 16.44
CA GLU A 64 -5.45 6.57 14.98
C GLU A 64 -4.34 7.47 14.42
N ARG A 65 -4.22 8.69 14.94
CA ARG A 65 -3.16 9.63 14.51
C ARG A 65 -1.76 9.09 14.83
N THR A 66 -1.60 8.46 15.98
CA THR A 66 -0.32 7.82 16.34
C THR A 66 -0.01 6.67 15.37
N ALA A 67 -1.01 5.87 14.98
CA ALA A 67 -0.83 4.80 14.01
C ALA A 67 -0.43 5.35 12.62
N GLU A 68 -1.07 6.43 12.18
CA GLU A 68 -0.69 7.12 10.93
C GLU A 68 0.75 7.64 10.98
N ASP A 69 1.15 8.29 12.07
CA ASP A 69 2.52 8.78 12.26
C ASP A 69 3.54 7.62 12.21
N ILE A 70 3.22 6.47 12.81
CA ILE A 70 4.04 5.25 12.76
C ILE A 70 4.17 4.73 11.33
N LYS A 71 3.04 4.62 10.61
CA LYS A 71 3.01 4.20 9.21
C LYS A 71 3.91 5.10 8.35
N MET A 72 3.78 6.41 8.49
CA MET A 72 4.56 7.37 7.71
C MET A 72 6.04 7.34 8.05
N ALA A 73 6.40 7.06 9.31
CA ALA A 73 7.79 7.05 9.76
C ALA A 73 8.56 5.79 9.35
N VAL A 74 7.95 4.60 9.51
CA VAL A 74 8.64 3.31 9.36
C VAL A 74 7.83 2.24 8.62
N GLY A 75 6.64 2.58 8.11
CA GLY A 75 5.79 1.66 7.35
C GLY A 75 6.46 1.24 6.06
N SER A 76 6.42 -0.05 5.75
CA SER A 76 7.00 -0.59 4.52
C SER A 76 6.21 -1.78 4.00
N ALA A 77 6.25 -1.98 2.69
CA ALA A 77 5.63 -3.10 2.00
C ALA A 77 6.63 -4.21 1.62
N HIS A 78 7.92 -3.92 1.72
CA HIS A 78 8.99 -4.85 1.37
C HIS A 78 10.20 -4.62 2.30
N SER A 79 11.04 -5.63 2.46
CA SER A 79 12.30 -5.51 3.20
C SER A 79 13.27 -4.56 2.50
N GLY A 80 14.07 -3.84 3.28
CA GLY A 80 15.04 -2.89 2.76
C GLY A 80 15.96 -2.34 3.84
N GLU A 81 16.74 -1.33 3.51
CA GLU A 81 17.66 -0.66 4.43
C GLU A 81 16.97 -0.05 5.65
N TRP A 82 15.67 0.26 5.52
CA TRP A 82 14.82 0.76 6.61
C TRP A 82 14.51 -0.29 7.69
N ASP A 83 14.80 -1.57 7.47
CA ASP A 83 14.53 -2.65 8.44
C ASP A 83 15.33 -2.50 9.74
N SER A 84 16.42 -1.74 9.72
CA SER A 84 17.20 -1.41 10.93
C SER A 84 16.54 -0.36 11.83
N GLN A 85 15.51 0.32 11.35
CA GLN A 85 14.82 1.38 12.09
C GLN A 85 13.93 0.82 13.20
N ARG A 86 13.76 1.63 14.25
CA ARG A 86 12.88 1.34 15.38
C ARG A 86 12.00 2.56 15.65
N ILE A 87 10.82 2.30 16.19
CA ILE A 87 9.87 3.35 16.58
C ILE A 87 9.24 3.01 17.92
N THR A 88 8.89 4.02 18.69
CA THR A 88 8.20 3.84 19.97
C THR A 88 6.69 3.95 19.78
N PHE A 89 5.96 2.87 20.11
CA PHE A 89 4.52 2.88 20.23
C PHE A 89 4.14 3.45 21.59
N ARG A 90 3.41 4.56 21.59
CA ARG A 90 2.93 5.22 22.81
C ARG A 90 1.42 5.18 22.86
N GLY A 91 0.89 4.61 23.92
CA GLY A 91 -0.55 4.47 24.08
C GLY A 91 -0.92 4.14 25.53
N ARG A 92 -2.15 3.61 25.69
CA ARG A 92 -2.65 3.16 27.00
C ARG A 92 -2.50 1.66 27.12
N ASP A 93 -1.88 1.22 28.21
CA ASP A 93 -1.87 -0.19 28.58
C ASP A 93 -3.30 -0.65 28.93
N LEU A 94 -3.80 -1.66 28.24
CA LEU A 94 -5.18 -2.15 28.42
C LEU A 94 -5.35 -2.96 29.73
N LEU A 95 -4.26 -3.42 30.35
CA LEU A 95 -4.30 -4.17 31.60
C LEU A 95 -4.32 -3.23 32.81
N THR A 96 -3.52 -2.15 32.77
CA THR A 96 -3.36 -1.22 33.89
C THR A 96 -4.16 0.07 33.72
N GLY A 97 -4.55 0.42 32.48
CA GLY A 97 -5.18 1.69 32.14
C GLY A 97 -4.20 2.88 32.11
N LEU A 98 -2.90 2.66 32.33
CA LEU A 98 -1.88 3.70 32.44
C LEU A 98 -1.13 3.91 31.10
N PRO A 99 -0.49 5.08 30.92
CA PRO A 99 0.37 5.31 29.77
C PRO A 99 1.51 4.27 29.72
N ARG A 100 1.80 3.79 28.50
CA ARG A 100 2.89 2.85 28.25
C ARG A 100 3.54 3.15 26.89
N ALA A 101 4.84 2.91 26.83
CA ALA A 101 5.64 3.01 25.63
C ALA A 101 6.32 1.65 25.35
N VAL A 102 6.27 1.21 24.08
CA VAL A 102 6.89 -0.04 23.62
C VAL A 102 7.76 0.26 22.41
N GLU A 103 8.99 -0.19 22.42
CA GLU A 103 9.88 -0.06 21.26
C GLU A 103 9.62 -1.19 20.26
N VAL A 104 9.38 -0.84 19.00
CA VAL A 104 8.97 -1.76 17.93
C VAL A 104 9.92 -1.60 16.75
N ALA A 105 10.34 -2.70 16.15
CA ALA A 105 11.20 -2.68 14.97
C ALA A 105 10.36 -2.48 13.68
N ALA A 106 10.93 -1.84 12.66
CA ALA A 106 10.27 -1.61 11.37
C ALA A 106 9.73 -2.90 10.71
N PRO A 107 10.41 -4.06 10.75
CA PRO A 107 9.84 -5.31 10.25
C PRO A 107 8.53 -5.73 10.94
N GLN A 108 8.35 -5.40 12.20
CA GLN A 108 7.11 -5.69 12.93
C GLN A 108 5.96 -4.76 12.49
N VAL A 109 6.27 -3.52 12.16
CA VAL A 109 5.29 -2.60 11.55
C VAL A 109 4.89 -3.10 10.16
N ARG A 110 5.84 -3.58 9.36
CA ARG A 110 5.55 -4.21 8.06
C ARG A 110 4.64 -5.43 8.22
N GLU A 111 4.89 -6.28 9.19
CA GLU A 111 4.01 -7.42 9.52
C GLU A 111 2.57 -6.96 9.83
N ALA A 112 2.43 -5.86 10.56
CA ALA A 112 1.12 -5.28 10.85
C ALA A 112 0.38 -4.82 9.58
N LEU A 113 1.09 -4.28 8.59
CA LEU A 113 0.54 -3.76 7.34
C LEU A 113 0.23 -4.85 6.30
N GLU A 114 0.78 -6.04 6.46
CA GLU A 114 0.70 -7.12 5.46
C GLU A 114 -0.74 -7.45 5.01
N PRO A 115 -1.76 -7.50 5.87
CA PRO A 115 -3.13 -7.76 5.42
C PRO A 115 -3.64 -6.77 4.37
N SER A 116 -3.41 -5.48 4.56
CA SER A 116 -3.81 -4.44 3.60
C SER A 116 -2.96 -4.50 2.32
N ILE A 117 -1.67 -4.74 2.45
CA ILE A 117 -0.75 -4.84 1.30
C ILE A 117 -1.14 -6.01 0.39
N ILE A 118 -1.44 -7.19 0.96
CA ILE A 118 -1.88 -8.36 0.18
C ILE A 118 -3.15 -8.06 -0.62
N GLU A 119 -4.13 -7.39 -0.03
CA GLU A 119 -5.38 -7.05 -0.71
C GLU A 119 -5.13 -6.08 -1.89
N ILE A 120 -4.25 -5.10 -1.71
CA ILE A 120 -3.86 -4.19 -2.79
C ILE A 120 -3.14 -4.94 -3.90
N VAL A 121 -2.19 -5.80 -3.57
CA VAL A 121 -1.46 -6.65 -4.54
C VAL A 121 -2.43 -7.53 -5.32
N ASN A 122 -3.39 -8.16 -4.63
CA ASN A 122 -4.40 -9.01 -5.28
C ASN A 122 -5.27 -8.20 -6.25
N ALA A 123 -5.71 -6.99 -5.85
CA ALA A 123 -6.49 -6.12 -6.73
C ALA A 123 -5.72 -5.75 -8.01
N VAL A 124 -4.42 -5.51 -7.91
CA VAL A 124 -3.55 -5.24 -9.07
C VAL A 124 -3.43 -6.48 -9.96
N ARG A 125 -3.16 -7.64 -9.37
CA ARG A 125 -3.04 -8.92 -10.11
C ARG A 125 -4.33 -9.28 -10.83
N ASP A 126 -5.47 -9.20 -10.14
CA ASP A 126 -6.78 -9.47 -10.73
C ASP A 126 -7.07 -8.54 -11.92
N THR A 127 -6.71 -7.25 -11.80
CA THR A 127 -6.88 -6.29 -12.90
C THR A 127 -6.02 -6.65 -14.10
N ILE A 128 -4.78 -7.10 -13.88
CA ILE A 128 -3.90 -7.58 -14.96
C ILE A 128 -4.49 -8.82 -15.64
N GLU A 129 -5.04 -9.76 -14.87
CA GLU A 129 -5.66 -10.98 -15.40
C GLU A 129 -6.88 -10.69 -16.27
N GLU A 130 -7.64 -9.64 -15.95
CA GLU A 130 -8.80 -9.19 -16.73
C GLU A 130 -8.43 -8.32 -17.95
N THR A 131 -7.17 -7.92 -18.07
CA THR A 131 -6.69 -7.03 -19.15
C THR A 131 -6.39 -7.83 -20.41
N PRO A 132 -6.79 -7.33 -21.61
CA PRO A 132 -6.44 -7.96 -22.87
C PRO A 132 -4.93 -8.14 -23.03
N PRO A 133 -4.47 -9.27 -23.63
CA PRO A 133 -3.04 -9.60 -23.73
C PRO A 133 -2.17 -8.55 -24.43
N GLU A 134 -2.71 -7.86 -25.44
CA GLU A 134 -2.01 -6.79 -26.15
C GLU A 134 -1.69 -5.61 -25.22
N LEU A 135 -2.63 -5.24 -24.35
CA LEU A 135 -2.42 -4.15 -23.39
C LEU A 135 -1.52 -4.58 -22.23
N VAL A 136 -1.55 -5.87 -21.84
CA VAL A 136 -0.60 -6.41 -20.86
C VAL A 136 0.83 -6.28 -21.39
N ALA A 137 1.08 -6.59 -22.67
CA ALA A 137 2.37 -6.41 -23.30
C ALA A 137 2.84 -4.95 -23.25
N ASP A 138 1.95 -4.00 -23.52
CA ASP A 138 2.25 -2.56 -23.41
C ASP A 138 2.66 -2.17 -21.98
N ILE A 139 1.94 -2.68 -20.97
CA ILE A 139 2.23 -2.39 -19.55
C ILE A 139 3.56 -3.00 -19.14
N MET A 140 3.95 -4.16 -19.67
CA MET A 140 5.28 -4.75 -19.43
C MET A 140 6.41 -3.84 -19.88
N ASP A 141 6.20 -3.08 -20.96
CA ASP A 141 7.20 -2.15 -21.50
C ASP A 141 7.16 -0.79 -20.78
N GLN A 142 5.98 -0.27 -20.50
CA GLN A 142 5.79 1.07 -19.90
C GLN A 142 5.84 1.06 -18.38
N GLY A 143 5.48 -0.06 -17.76
CA GLY A 143 5.39 -0.20 -16.32
C GLY A 143 4.06 0.27 -15.73
N ILE A 144 3.92 0.03 -14.43
CA ILE A 144 2.79 0.46 -13.60
C ILE A 144 3.12 1.81 -12.98
N VAL A 145 2.21 2.76 -13.01
CA VAL A 145 2.36 4.05 -12.35
C VAL A 145 1.66 4.02 -10.99
N LEU A 146 2.43 4.24 -9.93
CA LEU A 146 1.89 4.43 -8.58
C LEU A 146 1.53 5.89 -8.32
N ALA A 147 0.38 6.11 -7.71
CA ALA A 147 -0.11 7.43 -7.29
C ALA A 147 -0.76 7.36 -5.91
N GLY A 148 -1.07 8.53 -5.34
CA GLY A 148 -1.68 8.65 -4.02
C GLY A 148 -0.69 8.59 -2.87
N GLY A 149 -1.14 8.91 -1.66
CA GLY A 149 -0.29 8.93 -0.46
C GLY A 149 0.27 7.56 -0.08
N GLY A 150 -0.49 6.49 -0.34
CA GLY A 150 -0.04 5.11 -0.09
C GLY A 150 1.10 4.64 -1.00
N ALA A 151 1.29 5.29 -2.14
CA ALA A 151 2.44 5.04 -3.02
C ALA A 151 3.78 5.42 -2.37
N LEU A 152 3.75 6.25 -1.33
CA LEU A 152 4.94 6.66 -0.56
C LEU A 152 5.35 5.62 0.49
N LEU A 153 4.56 4.57 0.71
CA LEU A 153 4.93 3.48 1.60
C LEU A 153 6.23 2.83 1.11
N LEU A 154 7.21 2.72 1.99
CA LEU A 154 8.55 2.23 1.64
C LEU A 154 8.47 0.83 0.99
N GLY A 155 9.07 0.69 -0.19
CA GLY A 155 9.13 -0.58 -0.92
C GLY A 155 7.80 -1.04 -1.52
N MET A 156 6.79 -0.18 -1.63
CA MET A 156 5.53 -0.55 -2.29
C MET A 156 5.73 -0.83 -3.79
N ASP A 157 6.55 -0.04 -4.45
CA ASP A 157 6.99 -0.25 -5.82
C ASP A 157 7.72 -1.59 -5.98
N VAL A 158 8.66 -1.88 -5.10
CA VAL A 158 9.42 -3.15 -5.10
C VAL A 158 8.48 -4.35 -4.89
N ARG A 159 7.52 -4.24 -3.94
CA ARG A 159 6.55 -5.29 -3.68
C ARG A 159 5.68 -5.57 -4.90
N LEU A 160 5.11 -4.54 -5.50
CA LEU A 160 4.28 -4.69 -6.69
C LEU A 160 5.08 -5.23 -7.88
N ALA A 161 6.29 -4.74 -8.13
CA ALA A 161 7.15 -5.26 -9.19
C ALA A 161 7.46 -6.76 -9.01
N ALA A 162 7.76 -7.18 -7.79
CA ALA A 162 8.04 -8.59 -7.49
C ALA A 162 6.82 -9.50 -7.72
N GLU A 163 5.63 -9.04 -7.32
CA GLU A 163 4.39 -9.83 -7.38
C GLU A 163 3.75 -9.85 -8.78
N THR A 164 3.91 -8.77 -9.55
CA THR A 164 3.30 -8.65 -10.89
C THR A 164 4.26 -9.00 -12.03
N LYS A 165 5.56 -9.04 -11.77
CA LYS A 165 6.63 -9.17 -12.77
C LYS A 165 6.64 -8.02 -13.78
N MET A 166 6.18 -6.85 -13.37
CA MET A 166 6.15 -5.63 -14.18
C MET A 166 6.98 -4.52 -13.53
N PRO A 167 7.57 -3.61 -14.31
CA PRO A 167 8.18 -2.39 -13.77
C PRO A 167 7.13 -1.52 -13.07
N VAL A 168 7.53 -0.83 -11.99
CA VAL A 168 6.66 0.07 -11.22
C VAL A 168 7.36 1.40 -10.97
#